data_7f8192846e4d62432b4f0a51c7492296
#
_entry.id   7f8192846e4d62432b4f0a51c7492296
#
_cell.length_a   1.000
_cell.length_b   1.000
_cell.length_c   1.000
_cell.angle_alpha   90.00
_cell.angle_beta   90.00
_cell.angle_gamma   90.00
#
_symmetry.space_group_name_H-M   'P 1'
#
loop_
_entity.id
_entity.type
_entity.pdbx_description
1 polymer ?
#
loop_
_entity_poly.entity_id
_entity_poly.type
_entity_poly.pdbx_seq_one_letter_code
_entity_poly.pdbx_strand_id
1 'polypeptide(L)'
;MDLATIRKVLTSGVSAVVVVLLVSATMPAQLTLNTNLPKTAVLHATVTITGGLAFTGSYDDRLPVGTCADVAKGGTGASGGMGGAMFGVPVPPPNPGGNPGSVGGAHTFSTDVAAWPYHGPGTYTGSGLTATQMDVDTRPDDQETHIFAFPTGVGTLIVKPDASGSFQFNGLQDPGSVRISGQIIWTCS
;
A
#
# COMPACT_ATOMS: atom_id res chain seq x y z
N MET A 1 52.07 19.25 2.40
CA MET A 1 52.29 19.81 3.75
C MET A 1 52.83 18.67 4.59
N ASP A 2 54.09 18.82 5.04
CA ASP A 2 54.84 17.73 5.65
C ASP A 2 54.47 17.62 7.14
N LEU A 3 54.27 16.37 7.59
CA LEU A 3 53.91 16.02 8.97
C LEU A 3 54.95 16.50 10.00
N ALA A 4 56.16 16.81 9.56
CA ALA A 4 57.25 17.32 10.39
C ALA A 4 56.98 18.75 10.86
N THR A 5 56.20 19.53 10.13
CA THR A 5 55.92 20.92 10.44
C THR A 5 54.86 21.09 11.54
N ILE A 6 54.01 20.07 11.72
CA ILE A 6 52.95 20.13 12.75
C ILE A 6 53.49 19.84 14.16
N ARG A 7 54.60 19.09 14.26
CA ARG A 7 55.19 18.75 15.57
C ARG A 7 55.95 19.91 16.23
N LYS A 8 56.34 20.93 15.48
CA LYS A 8 57.13 22.05 16.02
C LYS A 8 56.30 23.17 16.64
N VAL A 9 55.01 23.19 16.39
CA VAL A 9 54.10 24.23 16.93
C VAL A 9 53.53 23.88 18.30
N LEU A 10 53.63 22.60 18.67
CA LEU A 10 53.04 22.09 19.93
C LEU A 10 53.99 22.10 21.14
N THR A 11 55.25 22.62 20.98
CA THR A 11 56.21 22.61 22.07
C THR A 11 56.57 23.99 22.62
N SER A 12 55.93 25.06 22.16
CA SER A 12 56.10 26.39 22.76
C SER A 12 54.98 26.68 23.75
N GLY A 13 55.27 26.42 24.99
CA GLY A 13 54.69 26.89 26.23
C GLY A 13 53.41 27.71 26.20
N VAL A 14 52.30 27.03 26.20
CA VAL A 14 51.06 27.60 26.68
C VAL A 14 50.68 26.83 27.93
N SER A 15 50.77 27.52 29.08
CA SER A 15 50.24 27.03 30.35
C SER A 15 48.83 26.52 30.11
N ALA A 16 48.66 25.25 30.27
CA ALA A 16 47.35 24.63 30.22
C ALA A 16 46.55 25.14 31.44
N VAL A 17 45.76 26.16 31.22
CA VAL A 17 44.64 26.43 32.12
C VAL A 17 43.69 25.29 31.91
N VAL A 18 43.73 24.33 32.80
CA VAL A 18 42.72 23.31 32.90
C VAL A 18 41.42 24.00 33.32
N VAL A 19 40.68 24.48 32.36
CA VAL A 19 39.29 24.84 32.59
C VAL A 19 38.56 23.51 32.76
N VAL A 20 38.39 23.11 34.01
CA VAL A 20 37.43 22.07 34.36
C VAL A 20 36.07 22.67 34.06
N LEU A 21 35.62 22.49 32.83
CA LEU A 21 34.23 22.62 32.48
C LEU A 21 33.49 21.50 33.25
N LEU A 22 32.97 21.88 34.41
CA LEU A 22 31.88 21.14 35.00
C LEU A 22 30.76 21.21 33.99
N VAL A 23 30.78 20.24 33.08
CA VAL A 23 29.61 19.90 32.29
C VAL A 23 28.62 19.37 33.30
N SER A 24 27.80 20.28 33.82
CA SER A 24 26.57 19.89 34.50
C SER A 24 25.87 18.98 33.50
N ALA A 25 25.93 17.69 33.75
CA ALA A 25 25.14 16.76 33.05
C ALA A 25 23.67 17.10 33.36
N THR A 26 23.15 18.11 32.67
CA THR A 26 21.73 18.20 32.46
C THR A 26 21.37 16.88 31.78
N MET A 27 20.79 15.97 32.56
CA MET A 27 20.22 14.73 32.02
C MET A 27 19.48 15.16 30.76
N PRO A 28 19.77 14.56 29.61
CA PRO A 28 18.97 14.84 28.43
C PRO A 28 17.55 14.53 28.86
N ALA A 29 16.66 15.53 28.73
CA ALA A 29 15.24 15.29 28.88
C ALA A 29 14.98 14.00 28.11
N GLN A 30 14.53 12.97 28.81
CA GLN A 30 14.17 11.72 28.14
C GLN A 30 13.22 12.14 27.03
N LEU A 31 13.69 12.09 25.81
CA LEU A 31 12.83 12.12 24.66
C LEU A 31 11.90 10.94 24.88
N THR A 32 10.76 11.20 25.51
CA THR A 32 9.64 10.31 25.45
C THR A 32 9.34 10.21 23.97
N LEU A 33 9.88 9.17 23.33
CA LEU A 33 9.45 8.78 22.00
C LEU A 33 7.93 8.69 22.12
N ASN A 34 7.27 9.63 21.49
CA ASN A 34 5.83 9.61 21.38
C ASN A 34 5.52 8.39 20.50
N THR A 35 5.31 7.25 21.16
CA THR A 35 5.03 5.95 20.52
C THR A 35 3.63 5.90 19.89
N ASN A 36 2.95 7.03 19.82
CA ASN A 36 1.82 7.20 18.93
C ASN A 36 2.35 7.26 17.48
N LEU A 37 2.93 6.15 17.01
CA LEU A 37 3.03 5.92 15.58
C LEU A 37 1.62 6.08 15.02
N PRO A 38 1.44 6.86 13.95
CA PRO A 38 0.14 6.99 13.33
C PRO A 38 -0.38 5.58 13.06
N LYS A 39 -1.57 5.27 13.59
CA LYS A 39 -2.21 3.98 13.33
C LYS A 39 -2.38 3.87 11.83
N THR A 40 -1.68 2.94 11.24
CA THR A 40 -1.80 2.65 9.81
C THR A 40 -3.08 1.85 9.62
N ALA A 41 -3.98 2.33 8.79
CA ALA A 41 -5.19 1.58 8.46
C ALA A 41 -4.81 0.30 7.70
N VAL A 42 -5.45 -0.81 8.04
CA VAL A 42 -5.28 -2.10 7.37
C VAL A 42 -6.61 -2.55 6.79
N LEU A 43 -6.63 -2.84 5.50
CA LEU A 43 -7.76 -3.46 4.84
C LEU A 43 -7.55 -4.98 4.81
N HIS A 44 -8.35 -5.71 5.57
CA HIS A 44 -8.35 -7.17 5.59
C HIS A 44 -9.29 -7.66 4.50
N ALA A 45 -8.74 -8.16 3.41
CA ALA A 45 -9.47 -8.51 2.22
C ALA A 45 -9.55 -10.03 2.00
N THR A 46 -10.68 -10.45 1.45
CA THR A 46 -10.86 -11.80 0.90
C THR A 46 -11.30 -11.65 -0.55
N VAL A 47 -10.57 -12.30 -1.46
CA VAL A 47 -10.91 -12.43 -2.87
C VAL A 47 -11.50 -13.81 -3.12
N THR A 48 -12.57 -13.86 -3.89
CA THR A 48 -13.16 -15.09 -4.40
C THR A 48 -13.34 -14.94 -5.90
N ILE A 49 -12.67 -15.78 -6.66
CA ILE A 49 -12.79 -15.86 -8.12
C ILE A 49 -13.42 -17.19 -8.49
N THR A 50 -14.30 -17.16 -9.46
CA THR A 50 -15.01 -18.32 -10.01
C THR A 50 -14.83 -18.37 -11.53
N GLY A 51 -15.05 -19.51 -12.14
CA GLY A 51 -14.87 -19.74 -13.57
C GLY A 51 -13.58 -20.49 -13.88
N GLY A 52 -12.90 -20.13 -14.96
CA GLY A 52 -11.73 -20.86 -15.46
C GLY A 52 -10.51 -20.84 -14.54
N LEU A 53 -10.42 -19.84 -13.64
CA LEU A 53 -9.34 -19.70 -12.66
C LEU A 53 -9.96 -19.54 -11.26
N ALA A 54 -10.65 -20.58 -10.77
CA ALA A 54 -11.34 -20.50 -9.50
C ALA A 54 -10.38 -20.62 -8.31
N PHE A 55 -10.39 -19.60 -7.42
CA PHE A 55 -9.68 -19.64 -6.14
C PHE A 55 -10.32 -18.70 -5.11
N THR A 56 -9.95 -18.90 -3.85
CA THR A 56 -10.31 -18.01 -2.75
C THR A 56 -9.07 -17.82 -1.88
N GLY A 57 -8.83 -16.59 -1.45
CA GLY A 57 -7.71 -16.28 -0.57
C GLY A 57 -7.92 -14.97 0.17
N SER A 58 -7.14 -14.77 1.23
CA SER A 58 -7.20 -13.56 2.05
C SER A 58 -5.84 -12.92 2.17
N TYR A 59 -5.81 -11.60 2.32
CA TYR A 59 -4.61 -10.78 2.45
C TYR A 59 -4.90 -9.48 3.19
N ASP A 60 -3.84 -8.85 3.65
CA ASP A 60 -3.88 -7.53 4.27
C ASP A 60 -3.25 -6.50 3.33
N ASP A 61 -3.96 -5.40 3.10
CA ASP A 61 -3.43 -4.23 2.42
C ASP A 61 -3.21 -3.12 3.46
N ARG A 62 -1.95 -2.72 3.67
CA ARG A 62 -1.54 -1.70 4.64
C ARG A 62 -1.44 -0.35 3.97
N LEU A 63 -2.34 0.54 4.35
CA LEU A 63 -2.40 1.86 3.74
C LEU A 63 -1.46 2.85 4.44
N PRO A 64 -0.76 3.71 3.69
CA PRO A 64 0.12 4.75 4.26
C PRO A 64 -0.66 5.91 4.90
N VAL A 65 -1.96 5.76 5.12
CA VAL A 65 -2.87 6.77 5.66
C VAL A 65 -3.42 6.32 7.02
N GLY A 66 -3.75 7.29 7.87
CA GLY A 66 -3.93 7.15 9.30
C GLY A 66 -4.96 6.12 9.76
N THR A 67 -6.26 6.45 9.72
CA THR A 67 -7.33 5.63 10.30
C THR A 67 -8.35 5.21 9.24
N CYS A 68 -9.16 4.20 9.54
CA CYS A 68 -10.27 3.81 8.67
C CYS A 68 -11.22 4.98 8.36
N ALA A 69 -11.42 5.89 9.31
CA ALA A 69 -12.23 7.08 9.10
C ALA A 69 -11.57 8.06 8.10
N ASP A 70 -10.24 8.16 8.11
CA ASP A 70 -9.50 8.99 7.15
C ASP A 70 -9.56 8.35 5.76
N VAL A 71 -9.42 7.02 5.67
CA VAL A 71 -9.59 6.26 4.43
C VAL A 71 -11.00 6.43 3.87
N ALA A 72 -12.03 6.31 4.70
CA ALA A 72 -13.42 6.48 4.27
C ALA A 72 -13.71 7.89 3.73
N LYS A 73 -13.05 8.92 4.25
CA LYS A 73 -13.23 10.32 3.81
C LYS A 73 -12.40 10.67 2.58
N GLY A 74 -11.15 10.26 2.55
CA GLY A 74 -10.14 10.70 1.59
C GLY A 74 -9.73 9.64 0.57
N GLY A 75 -10.20 8.40 0.72
CA GLY A 75 -9.78 7.28 -0.12
C GLY A 75 -8.43 6.70 0.29
N THR A 76 -7.91 5.80 -0.52
CA THR A 76 -6.66 5.06 -0.29
C THR A 76 -5.42 5.82 -0.76
N GLY A 77 -5.60 6.90 -1.49
CA GLY A 77 -4.51 7.74 -1.99
C GLY A 77 -4.98 8.83 -2.94
N ALA A 78 -4.08 9.75 -3.25
CA ALA A 78 -4.30 10.73 -4.29
C ALA A 78 -3.77 10.19 -5.62
N SER A 79 -4.54 10.33 -6.69
CA SER A 79 -4.04 10.06 -8.04
C SER A 79 -3.01 11.14 -8.39
N GLY A 80 -1.72 10.80 -8.34
CA GLY A 80 -0.65 11.73 -8.66
C GLY A 80 -0.88 12.44 -9.99
N GLY A 81 -1.13 13.74 -9.95
CA GLY A 81 -1.24 14.60 -11.13
C GLY A 81 -2.60 14.67 -11.83
N MET A 82 -3.60 13.87 -11.46
CA MET A 82 -4.92 13.88 -12.14
C MET A 82 -6.03 14.55 -11.29
N GLY A 83 -5.69 15.18 -10.18
CA GLY A 83 -6.61 16.01 -9.38
C GLY A 83 -7.83 15.26 -8.87
N GLY A 84 -7.74 14.68 -7.69
CA GLY A 84 -8.86 14.04 -7.00
C GLY A 84 -8.41 12.90 -6.10
N ALA A 85 -9.20 12.61 -5.09
CA ALA A 85 -9.01 11.43 -4.25
C ALA A 85 -9.38 10.16 -5.02
N MET A 86 -8.72 9.06 -4.69
CA MET A 86 -8.96 7.75 -5.26
C MET A 86 -9.16 6.72 -4.14
N PHE A 87 -10.10 5.81 -4.33
CA PHE A 87 -10.24 4.64 -3.48
C PHE A 87 -9.99 3.38 -4.31
N GLY A 88 -8.77 2.84 -4.19
CA GLY A 88 -8.40 1.58 -4.85
C GLY A 88 -9.00 0.38 -4.13
N VAL A 89 -9.39 -0.62 -4.90
CA VAL A 89 -9.72 -1.95 -4.36
C VAL A 89 -8.46 -2.51 -3.70
N PRO A 90 -8.55 -3.09 -2.48
CA PRO A 90 -7.38 -3.66 -1.83
C PRO A 90 -6.67 -4.69 -2.71
N VAL A 91 -5.34 -4.69 -2.67
CA VAL A 91 -4.48 -5.66 -3.37
C VAL A 91 -3.50 -6.29 -2.40
N PRO A 92 -3.07 -7.53 -2.63
CA PRO A 92 -2.02 -8.15 -1.82
C PRO A 92 -0.73 -7.31 -1.90
N PRO A 93 -0.02 -7.14 -0.78
CA PRO A 93 1.26 -6.46 -0.81
C PRO A 93 2.21 -7.19 -1.77
N PRO A 94 3.01 -6.46 -2.54
CA PRO A 94 3.92 -7.08 -3.48
C PRO A 94 4.92 -7.99 -2.76
N ASN A 95 5.24 -9.10 -3.39
CA ASN A 95 6.31 -9.99 -2.94
C ASN A 95 7.68 -9.30 -3.04
N PRO A 96 8.70 -9.75 -2.30
CA PRO A 96 10.06 -9.29 -2.48
C PRO A 96 10.50 -9.40 -3.95
N GLY A 97 10.96 -8.28 -4.52
CA GLY A 97 11.31 -8.20 -5.95
C GLY A 97 10.24 -7.52 -6.81
N GLY A 98 9.13 -7.04 -6.24
CA GLY A 98 8.11 -6.26 -6.95
C GLY A 98 7.10 -7.09 -7.74
N ASN A 99 7.12 -8.40 -7.59
CA ASN A 99 6.10 -9.28 -8.19
C ASN A 99 4.75 -9.12 -7.48
N PRO A 100 3.63 -9.39 -8.16
CA PRO A 100 2.30 -9.38 -7.55
C PRO A 100 2.26 -10.21 -6.27
N GLY A 101 1.50 -9.74 -5.29
CA GLY A 101 1.38 -10.41 -3.99
C GLY A 101 0.64 -11.73 -4.08
N SER A 102 1.07 -12.68 -3.25
CA SER A 102 0.46 -14.02 -3.19
C SER A 102 -0.84 -14.00 -2.39
N VAL A 103 -1.82 -14.76 -2.87
CA VAL A 103 -3.11 -14.97 -2.24
C VAL A 103 -3.37 -16.48 -2.12
N GLY A 104 -3.69 -16.93 -0.93
CA GLY A 104 -3.99 -18.37 -0.71
C GLY A 104 -2.83 -19.30 -1.01
N GLY A 105 -1.59 -18.83 -0.94
CA GLY A 105 -0.35 -19.61 -1.02
C GLY A 105 0.13 -19.97 -2.44
N ALA A 106 -0.74 -19.98 -3.45
CA ALA A 106 -0.38 -20.45 -4.78
C ALA A 106 -0.74 -19.47 -5.92
N HIS A 107 -1.61 -18.51 -5.64
CA HIS A 107 -2.06 -17.56 -6.66
C HIS A 107 -1.43 -16.20 -6.40
N THR A 108 -1.07 -15.47 -7.46
CA THR A 108 -0.80 -14.04 -7.36
C THR A 108 -2.00 -13.28 -7.91
N PHE A 109 -2.21 -12.09 -7.38
CA PHE A 109 -3.35 -11.26 -7.74
C PHE A 109 -2.96 -9.79 -7.68
N SER A 110 -3.32 -9.05 -8.71
CA SER A 110 -3.27 -7.59 -8.71
C SER A 110 -4.42 -6.99 -9.49
N THR A 111 -4.80 -5.76 -9.18
CA THR A 111 -5.77 -4.99 -9.95
C THR A 111 -5.56 -3.50 -9.75
N ASP A 112 -5.92 -2.71 -10.74
CA ASP A 112 -5.90 -1.24 -10.71
C ASP A 112 -7.30 -0.63 -10.55
N VAL A 113 -8.29 -1.44 -10.20
CA VAL A 113 -9.67 -0.97 -10.01
C VAL A 113 -9.77 0.03 -8.87
N ALA A 114 -10.36 1.17 -9.15
CA ALA A 114 -10.58 2.21 -8.15
C ALA A 114 -11.84 3.04 -8.44
N ALA A 115 -12.45 3.60 -7.38
CA ALA A 115 -13.36 4.73 -7.51
C ALA A 115 -12.57 5.99 -7.81
N TRP A 116 -12.90 6.69 -8.90
CA TRP A 116 -12.25 7.94 -9.29
C TRP A 116 -13.16 8.83 -10.15
N PRO A 117 -13.31 10.12 -9.78
CA PRO A 117 -12.89 10.71 -8.52
C PRO A 117 -13.68 10.14 -7.32
N TYR A 118 -12.98 9.90 -6.21
CA TYR A 118 -13.61 9.42 -4.99
C TYR A 118 -14.23 10.57 -4.20
N HIS A 119 -15.49 10.44 -3.84
CA HIS A 119 -16.28 11.45 -3.12
C HIS A 119 -16.73 11.00 -1.73
N GLY A 120 -16.12 9.94 -1.20
CA GLY A 120 -16.49 9.35 0.09
C GLY A 120 -17.28 8.04 -0.05
N PRO A 121 -17.79 7.50 1.08
CA PRO A 121 -18.56 6.27 1.07
C PRO A 121 -19.74 6.29 0.11
N GLY A 122 -19.91 5.22 -0.63
CA GLY A 122 -20.95 5.15 -1.66
C GLY A 122 -20.79 3.94 -2.58
N THR A 123 -21.60 3.91 -3.63
CA THR A 123 -21.54 2.90 -4.69
C THR A 123 -21.01 3.55 -5.96
N TYR A 124 -19.99 2.94 -6.55
CA TYR A 124 -19.31 3.39 -7.75
C TYR A 124 -19.49 2.35 -8.85
N THR A 125 -19.95 2.80 -10.02
CA THR A 125 -20.17 1.98 -11.22
C THR A 125 -19.89 2.83 -12.46
N GLY A 126 -19.71 2.19 -13.60
CA GLY A 126 -19.56 2.89 -14.87
C GLY A 126 -18.42 3.91 -14.87
N SER A 127 -18.71 5.17 -15.17
CA SER A 127 -17.72 6.25 -15.22
C SER A 127 -17.17 6.66 -13.84
N GLY A 128 -17.75 6.18 -12.73
CA GLY A 128 -17.23 6.36 -11.39
C GLY A 128 -16.14 5.35 -11.01
N LEU A 129 -15.87 4.39 -11.89
CA LEU A 129 -14.77 3.44 -11.74
C LEU A 129 -13.69 3.74 -12.79
N THR A 130 -12.44 3.75 -12.35
CA THR A 130 -11.29 3.52 -13.22
C THR A 130 -10.85 2.09 -13.03
N ALA A 131 -10.69 1.37 -14.12
CA ALA A 131 -10.26 -0.02 -14.12
C ALA A 131 -9.68 -0.32 -15.50
N THR A 132 -8.47 -0.82 -15.58
CA THR A 132 -7.87 -1.25 -16.83
C THR A 132 -7.69 -2.74 -16.89
N GLN A 133 -7.19 -3.35 -15.79
CA GLN A 133 -6.90 -4.77 -15.79
C GLN A 133 -6.94 -5.40 -14.39
N MET A 134 -7.03 -6.72 -14.42
CA MET A 134 -6.80 -7.61 -13.29
C MET A 134 -5.86 -8.71 -13.75
N ASP A 135 -4.78 -8.91 -13.01
CA ASP A 135 -3.80 -9.94 -13.29
C ASP A 135 -3.99 -11.09 -12.28
N VAL A 136 -4.03 -12.29 -12.78
CA VAL A 136 -4.15 -13.50 -11.97
C VAL A 136 -3.17 -14.55 -12.49
N ASP A 137 -2.27 -15.01 -11.63
CA ASP A 137 -1.42 -16.16 -11.89
C ASP A 137 -1.91 -17.34 -11.07
N THR A 138 -1.91 -18.51 -11.66
CA THR A 138 -2.49 -19.71 -11.05
C THR A 138 -1.52 -20.51 -10.21
N ARG A 139 -0.19 -20.31 -10.41
CA ARG A 139 0.86 -21.03 -9.69
C ARG A 139 2.14 -20.18 -9.61
N PRO A 140 2.92 -20.32 -8.53
CA PRO A 140 4.21 -19.65 -8.44
C PRO A 140 5.21 -20.04 -9.55
N ASP A 141 5.04 -21.24 -10.08
CA ASP A 141 5.90 -21.85 -11.10
C ASP A 141 5.34 -21.71 -12.52
N ASP A 142 4.07 -21.29 -12.66
CA ASP A 142 3.44 -21.03 -13.93
C ASP A 142 3.73 -19.60 -14.32
N GLN A 143 4.55 -19.43 -15.34
CA GLN A 143 4.82 -18.11 -15.93
C GLN A 143 3.64 -17.58 -16.76
N GLU A 144 2.48 -18.23 -16.67
CA GLU A 144 1.30 -17.81 -17.39
C GLU A 144 0.49 -16.82 -16.55
N THR A 145 0.68 -15.56 -16.86
CA THR A 145 -0.12 -14.47 -16.31
C THR A 145 -1.39 -14.30 -17.14
N HIS A 146 -2.55 -14.50 -16.51
CA HIS A 146 -3.83 -14.19 -17.11
C HIS A 146 -4.17 -12.72 -16.87
N ILE A 147 -4.25 -11.93 -17.93
CA ILE A 147 -4.58 -10.51 -17.88
C ILE A 147 -6.04 -10.34 -18.35
N PHE A 148 -6.90 -9.95 -17.43
CA PHE A 148 -8.30 -9.67 -17.69
C PHE A 148 -8.51 -8.17 -17.84
N ALA A 149 -8.78 -7.72 -19.05
CA ALA A 149 -9.15 -6.33 -19.30
C ALA A 149 -10.56 -6.04 -18.75
N PHE A 150 -10.74 -4.89 -18.12
CA PHE A 150 -12.06 -4.41 -17.73
C PHE A 150 -12.69 -3.60 -18.88
N PRO A 151 -13.77 -4.07 -19.49
CA PRO A 151 -14.59 -3.21 -20.33
C PRO A 151 -15.15 -2.05 -19.51
N THR A 152 -15.27 -0.87 -20.09
CA THR A 152 -15.83 0.31 -19.43
C THR A 152 -17.16 -0.01 -18.79
N GLY A 153 -17.29 0.29 -17.51
CA GLY A 153 -18.53 0.11 -16.75
C GLY A 153 -18.78 -1.30 -16.16
N VAL A 154 -17.81 -2.20 -16.30
CA VAL A 154 -17.90 -3.53 -15.65
C VAL A 154 -17.48 -3.43 -14.19
N GLY A 155 -18.34 -3.94 -13.30
CA GLY A 155 -18.08 -4.00 -11.86
C GLY A 155 -18.88 -2.99 -11.05
N THR A 156 -18.97 -3.31 -9.78
CA THR A 156 -19.60 -2.46 -8.74
C THR A 156 -18.70 -2.43 -7.53
N LEU A 157 -18.25 -1.24 -7.17
CA LEU A 157 -17.45 -0.97 -5.99
C LEU A 157 -18.33 -0.28 -4.94
N ILE A 158 -18.39 -0.84 -3.75
CA ILE A 158 -19.11 -0.28 -2.60
C ILE A 158 -18.11 0.03 -1.51
N VAL A 159 -18.09 1.27 -1.05
CA VAL A 159 -17.29 1.71 0.11
C VAL A 159 -18.23 2.18 1.19
N LYS A 160 -18.07 1.66 2.40
CA LYS A 160 -18.89 2.01 3.57
C LYS A 160 -18.24 3.10 4.41
N PRO A 161 -19.00 3.73 5.36
CA PRO A 161 -18.47 4.79 6.22
C PRO A 161 -17.30 4.38 7.13
N ASP A 162 -17.15 3.09 7.41
CA ASP A 162 -16.04 2.50 8.16
C ASP A 162 -14.87 2.06 7.27
N ALA A 163 -14.86 2.47 6.01
CA ALA A 163 -13.92 2.07 4.96
C ALA A 163 -13.95 0.57 4.61
N SER A 164 -14.85 -0.23 5.21
CA SER A 164 -15.11 -1.57 4.69
C SER A 164 -15.84 -1.50 3.35
N GLY A 165 -15.84 -2.60 2.60
CA GLY A 165 -16.52 -2.56 1.31
C GLY A 165 -16.47 -3.86 0.54
N SER A 166 -16.86 -3.76 -0.73
CA SER A 166 -16.80 -4.87 -1.67
C SER A 166 -16.63 -4.37 -3.10
N PHE A 167 -15.96 -5.15 -3.90
CA PHE A 167 -15.96 -5.02 -5.35
C PHE A 167 -16.45 -6.31 -5.98
N GLN A 168 -17.37 -6.20 -6.93
CA GLN A 168 -17.94 -7.35 -7.66
C GLN A 168 -17.76 -7.13 -9.15
N PHE A 169 -17.43 -8.19 -9.86
CA PHE A 169 -17.32 -8.20 -11.32
C PHE A 169 -17.86 -9.50 -11.90
N ASN A 170 -18.25 -9.49 -13.16
CA ASN A 170 -18.83 -10.66 -13.81
C ASN A 170 -18.36 -10.78 -15.25
N GLY A 171 -17.96 -11.98 -15.65
CA GLY A 171 -17.71 -12.34 -17.04
C GLY A 171 -16.49 -11.66 -17.67
N LEU A 172 -15.46 -11.30 -16.89
CA LEU A 172 -14.19 -10.86 -17.44
C LEU A 172 -13.57 -11.99 -18.26
N GLN A 173 -12.98 -11.65 -19.38
CA GLN A 173 -12.36 -12.61 -20.29
C GLN A 173 -10.94 -12.15 -20.63
N ASP A 174 -10.00 -13.08 -20.58
CA ASP A 174 -8.64 -12.88 -21.05
C ASP A 174 -8.53 -13.13 -22.57
N PRO A 175 -7.40 -12.80 -23.19
CA PRO A 175 -7.15 -13.09 -24.61
C PRO A 175 -7.18 -14.60 -24.94
N GLY A 176 -6.93 -15.47 -23.97
CA GLY A 176 -6.97 -16.94 -24.10
C GLY A 176 -8.39 -17.52 -23.98
N SER A 177 -9.43 -16.67 -23.88
CA SER A 177 -10.84 -17.04 -23.70
C SER A 177 -11.20 -17.62 -22.34
N VAL A 178 -10.31 -17.58 -21.36
CA VAL A 178 -10.62 -17.89 -19.97
C VAL A 178 -11.58 -16.83 -19.43
N ARG A 179 -12.67 -17.25 -18.79
CA ARG A 179 -13.64 -16.34 -18.19
C ARG A 179 -13.65 -16.50 -16.69
N ILE A 180 -13.70 -15.35 -16.01
CA ILE A 180 -13.81 -15.28 -14.57
C ILE A 180 -14.93 -14.34 -14.15
N SER A 181 -15.48 -14.60 -12.97
CA SER A 181 -16.35 -13.71 -12.21
C SER A 181 -15.88 -13.73 -10.76
N GLY A 182 -16.20 -12.73 -9.98
CA GLY A 182 -15.77 -12.78 -8.59
C GLY A 182 -16.12 -11.55 -7.78
N GLN A 183 -15.61 -11.59 -6.57
CA GLN A 183 -15.74 -10.50 -5.61
C GLN A 183 -14.50 -10.36 -4.73
N ILE A 184 -14.27 -9.16 -4.28
CA ILE A 184 -13.33 -8.82 -3.21
C ILE A 184 -14.13 -8.16 -2.11
N ILE A 185 -14.05 -8.68 -0.90
CA ILE A 185 -14.73 -8.11 0.27
C ILE A 185 -13.66 -7.76 1.29
N TRP A 186 -13.78 -6.60 1.94
CA TRP A 186 -12.82 -6.20 2.96
C TRP A 186 -13.46 -5.51 4.15
N THR A 187 -12.77 -5.59 5.28
CA THR A 187 -13.00 -4.79 6.48
C THR A 187 -11.79 -3.90 6.74
N CYS A 188 -11.93 -2.85 7.52
CA CYS A 188 -10.85 -1.95 7.91
C CYS A 188 -10.64 -1.99 9.42
N SER A 189 -9.36 -1.98 9.87
CA SER A 189 -8.98 -1.90 11.29
C SER A 189 -7.85 -0.89 11.54
#